data_137a8a2c2ffb854c792a5c714f6bf45b
#
_entry.id   137a8a2c2ffb854c792a5c714f6bf45b
#
_cell.length_a   1.000
_cell.length_b   1.000
_cell.length_c   1.000
_cell.angle_alpha   90.00
_cell.angle_beta   90.00
_cell.angle_gamma   90.00
#
_symmetry.space_group_name_H-M   'P 1'
#
loop_
_entity.id
_entity.type
_entity.pdbx_description
1 polymer ?
#
loop_
_entity_poly.entity_id
_entity_poly.type
_entity_poly.pdbx_seq_one_letter_code
_entity_poly.pdbx_strand_id
1 'polypeptide(L)'
;KYTWIPFYFYLMYLYFNSVKLKPKSIFLFFVVIGLMILFTDQSSNLSKQYFQILRPCHNEEIYGLIRVVKEGCGGLYGFFSAHSSNSFAIAGFFYFSLSNYSKWRKFLFLWAAIIAYSRIYCGVHFPSDVVVGGTYGLASGYLAFIFYNYLLKNQSFLSKSA
;
A
#
# COMPACT_ATOMS: atom_id res chain seq x y z
N LYS A 1 0.49 1.00 15.81
CA LYS A 1 1.30 1.09 14.56
C LYS A 1 2.04 -0.21 14.23
N TYR A 2 2.43 -1.01 15.22
CA TYR A 2 3.30 -2.20 15.05
C TYR A 2 2.54 -3.52 14.90
N THR A 3 1.22 -3.52 15.02
CA THR A 3 0.36 -4.72 15.02
C THR A 3 0.45 -5.52 13.71
N TRP A 4 0.78 -4.87 12.59
CA TRP A 4 0.88 -5.48 11.28
C TRP A 4 2.26 -6.01 10.90
N ILE A 5 3.29 -5.74 11.72
CA ILE A 5 4.66 -6.21 11.47
C ILE A 5 4.73 -7.74 11.31
N PRO A 6 4.11 -8.56 12.21
CA PRO A 6 4.13 -10.02 12.04
C PRO A 6 3.46 -10.47 10.73
N PHE A 7 2.41 -9.76 10.30
CA PHE A 7 1.73 -10.05 9.05
C PHE A 7 2.62 -9.79 7.82
N TYR A 8 3.39 -8.71 7.81
CA TYR A 8 4.35 -8.44 6.73
C TYR A 8 5.47 -9.47 6.69
N PHE A 9 6.01 -9.88 7.85
CA PHE A 9 6.98 -10.97 7.91
C PHE A 9 6.41 -12.29 7.40
N TYR A 10 5.17 -12.60 7.72
CA TYR A 10 4.48 -13.79 7.21
C TYR A 10 4.29 -13.74 5.68
N LEU A 11 3.91 -12.60 5.12
CA LEU A 11 3.81 -12.42 3.67
C LEU A 11 5.17 -12.60 2.98
N MET A 12 6.23 -12.04 3.54
CA MET A 12 7.60 -12.22 3.04
C MET A 12 8.04 -13.69 3.11
N TYR A 13 7.76 -14.35 4.22
CA TYR A 13 8.04 -15.78 4.37
C TYR A 13 7.32 -16.60 3.31
N LEU A 14 6.01 -16.39 3.11
CA LEU A 14 5.24 -17.07 2.07
C LEU A 14 5.83 -16.82 0.68
N TYR A 15 6.19 -15.58 0.39
CA TYR A 15 6.75 -15.20 -0.89
C TYR A 15 8.11 -15.86 -1.15
N PHE A 16 9.05 -15.75 -0.22
CA PHE A 16 10.39 -16.33 -0.37
C PHE A 16 10.39 -17.85 -0.40
N ASN A 17 9.50 -18.48 0.35
CA ASN A 17 9.35 -19.94 0.34
C ASN A 17 8.72 -20.45 -0.98
N SER A 18 7.84 -19.65 -1.59
CA SER A 18 7.17 -19.97 -2.85
C SER A 18 8.06 -19.75 -4.07
N VAL A 19 8.87 -18.70 -4.04
CA VAL A 19 9.75 -18.29 -5.14
C VAL A 19 11.19 -18.49 -4.70
N LYS A 20 11.80 -19.64 -4.99
CA LYS A 20 13.22 -19.93 -4.67
C LYS A 20 14.14 -18.87 -5.27
N LEU A 21 14.23 -17.70 -4.65
CA LEU A 21 14.94 -16.53 -5.16
C LEU A 21 16.45 -16.62 -4.87
N LYS A 22 17.24 -16.15 -5.83
CA LYS A 22 18.66 -15.88 -5.61
C LYS A 22 18.83 -14.65 -4.68
N PRO A 23 19.94 -14.51 -3.92
CA PRO A 23 20.16 -13.37 -3.01
C PRO A 23 19.98 -11.99 -3.68
N LYS A 24 20.46 -11.83 -4.93
CA LYS A 24 20.29 -10.60 -5.72
C LYS A 24 18.82 -10.26 -5.98
N SER A 25 17.97 -11.26 -6.19
CA SER A 25 16.53 -11.08 -6.42
C SER A 25 15.80 -10.69 -5.13
N ILE A 26 16.28 -11.15 -3.97
CA ILE A 26 15.77 -10.73 -2.65
C ILE A 26 16.09 -9.26 -2.40
N PHE A 27 17.32 -8.82 -2.68
CA PHE A 27 17.70 -7.41 -2.56
C PHE A 27 16.81 -6.53 -3.46
N LEU A 28 16.64 -6.93 -4.72
CA LEU A 28 15.79 -6.23 -5.68
C LEU A 28 14.33 -6.15 -5.22
N PHE A 29 13.80 -7.20 -4.60
CA PHE A 29 12.46 -7.20 -4.01
C PHE A 29 12.30 -6.08 -2.97
N PHE A 30 13.24 -5.94 -2.03
CA PHE A 30 13.18 -4.89 -1.02
C PHE A 30 13.30 -3.49 -1.64
N VAL A 31 14.16 -3.32 -2.64
CA VAL A 31 14.29 -2.05 -3.35
C VAL A 31 12.98 -1.67 -4.04
N VAL A 32 12.34 -2.60 -4.77
CA VAL A 32 11.08 -2.31 -5.48
C VAL A 32 9.94 -2.02 -4.51
N ILE A 33 9.80 -2.78 -3.42
CA ILE A 33 8.79 -2.50 -2.39
C ILE A 33 9.04 -1.13 -1.73
N GLY A 34 10.28 -0.82 -1.37
CA GLY A 34 10.64 0.48 -0.79
C GLY A 34 10.32 1.65 -1.72
N LEU A 35 10.67 1.54 -3.00
CA LEU A 35 10.33 2.55 -4.01
C LEU A 35 8.83 2.69 -4.23
N MET A 36 8.10 1.58 -4.25
CA MET A 36 6.63 1.59 -4.38
C MET A 36 5.98 2.35 -3.22
N ILE A 37 6.37 2.06 -1.97
CA ILE A 37 5.84 2.75 -0.78
C ILE A 37 6.22 4.23 -0.78
N LEU A 38 7.48 4.54 -1.10
CA LEU A 38 7.93 5.92 -1.22
C LEU A 38 7.11 6.69 -2.26
N PHE A 39 6.87 6.09 -3.41
CA PHE A 39 6.08 6.67 -4.49
C PHE A 39 4.64 6.93 -4.07
N THR A 40 3.97 5.95 -3.44
CA THR A 40 2.58 6.11 -2.98
C THR A 40 2.44 7.14 -1.86
N ASP A 41 3.41 7.21 -0.94
CA ASP A 41 3.43 8.21 0.15
C ASP A 41 3.66 9.62 -0.39
N GLN A 42 4.65 9.81 -1.27
CA GLN A 42 4.94 11.13 -1.85
C GLN A 42 3.79 11.62 -2.72
N SER A 43 3.18 10.74 -3.53
CA SER A 43 2.00 11.08 -4.33
C SER A 43 0.82 11.52 -3.45
N SER A 44 0.58 10.83 -2.33
CA SER A 44 -0.43 11.22 -1.36
C SER A 44 -0.14 12.60 -0.72
N ASN A 45 1.14 12.86 -0.39
CA ASN A 45 1.53 14.14 0.21
C ASN A 45 1.40 15.29 -0.79
N LEU A 46 1.81 15.10 -2.05
CA LEU A 46 1.62 16.07 -3.13
C LEU A 46 0.14 16.35 -3.38
N SER A 47 -0.68 15.30 -3.42
CA SER A 47 -2.13 15.43 -3.58
C SER A 47 -2.77 16.27 -2.47
N LYS A 48 -2.37 16.05 -1.21
CA LYS A 48 -2.86 16.85 -0.06
C LYS A 48 -2.47 18.32 -0.18
N GLN A 49 -1.25 18.60 -0.62
CA GLN A 49 -0.76 19.98 -0.81
C GLN A 49 -1.48 20.68 -1.97
N TYR A 50 -1.79 19.93 -3.04
CA TYR A 50 -2.42 20.47 -4.24
C TYR A 50 -3.93 20.72 -4.05
N PHE A 51 -4.67 19.71 -3.57
CA PHE A 51 -6.13 19.80 -3.45
C PHE A 51 -6.60 20.51 -2.18
N GLN A 52 -5.82 20.52 -1.12
CA GLN A 52 -6.09 21.18 0.16
C GLN A 52 -7.47 20.86 0.76
N ILE A 53 -7.98 19.63 0.53
CA ILE A 53 -9.26 19.17 1.06
C ILE A 53 -9.07 18.87 2.55
N LEU A 54 -9.80 19.59 3.41
CA LEU A 54 -9.78 19.40 4.86
C LEU A 54 -10.20 17.98 5.24
N ARG A 55 -9.57 17.45 6.27
CA ARG A 55 -10.05 16.18 6.87
C ARG A 55 -11.41 16.40 7.55
N PRO A 56 -12.24 15.34 7.68
CA PRO A 56 -13.51 15.44 8.41
C PRO A 56 -13.36 16.09 9.78
N CYS A 57 -12.33 15.73 10.52
CA CYS A 57 -12.05 16.23 11.87
C CYS A 57 -11.52 17.69 11.94
N HIS A 58 -11.25 18.32 10.81
CA HIS A 58 -10.91 19.74 10.67
C HIS A 58 -11.99 20.54 9.93
N ASN A 59 -13.08 19.89 9.51
CA ASN A 59 -14.18 20.53 8.83
C ASN A 59 -15.24 20.96 9.87
N GLU A 60 -15.39 22.26 10.09
CA GLU A 60 -16.28 22.85 11.10
C GLU A 60 -17.76 22.50 10.86
N GLU A 61 -18.18 22.34 9.58
CA GLU A 61 -19.58 22.03 9.23
C GLU A 61 -20.02 20.65 9.73
N ILE A 62 -19.10 19.69 9.83
CA ILE A 62 -19.39 18.31 10.18
C ILE A 62 -18.74 17.85 11.48
N TYR A 63 -17.91 18.68 12.10
CA TYR A 63 -17.15 18.31 13.31
C TYR A 63 -18.05 17.77 14.44
N GLY A 64 -19.22 18.37 14.64
CA GLY A 64 -20.21 17.92 15.63
C GLY A 64 -20.95 16.64 15.28
N LEU A 65 -20.87 16.17 14.01
CA LEU A 65 -21.56 14.99 13.50
C LEU A 65 -20.65 13.76 13.46
N ILE A 66 -19.35 13.93 13.66
CA ILE A 66 -18.36 12.84 13.57
C ILE A 66 -17.74 12.56 14.93
N ARG A 67 -17.49 11.29 15.20
CA ARG A 67 -16.73 10.87 16.37
C ARG A 67 -15.25 10.72 15.99
N VAL A 68 -14.39 11.61 16.46
CA VAL A 68 -12.95 11.48 16.35
C VAL A 68 -12.45 10.53 17.43
N VAL A 69 -12.04 9.32 17.06
CA VAL A 69 -11.65 8.25 17.99
C VAL A 69 -10.19 8.39 18.43
N LYS A 70 -9.37 9.10 17.64
CA LYS A 70 -7.94 9.24 17.89
C LYS A 70 -7.62 10.61 18.43
N GLU A 71 -6.84 10.69 19.51
CA GLU A 71 -6.25 11.95 19.96
C GLU A 71 -5.40 12.55 18.82
N GLY A 72 -5.79 13.72 18.37
CA GLY A 72 -5.19 14.47 17.27
C GLY A 72 -5.56 13.93 15.88
N CYS A 73 -6.11 14.82 15.08
CA CYS A 73 -6.55 14.54 13.71
C CYS A 73 -5.39 14.31 12.72
N GLY A 74 -4.16 14.62 13.10
CA GLY A 74 -3.02 14.66 12.20
C GLY A 74 -2.97 15.95 11.38
N GLY A 75 -2.36 15.90 10.19
CA GLY A 75 -2.27 17.08 9.32
C GLY A 75 -3.62 17.57 8.82
N LEU A 76 -3.67 18.82 8.38
CA LEU A 76 -4.89 19.55 8.02
C LEU A 76 -5.63 18.91 6.83
N TYR A 77 -4.92 18.49 5.80
CA TYR A 77 -5.48 17.98 4.56
C TYR A 77 -5.51 16.44 4.48
N GLY A 78 -6.58 15.90 3.85
CA GLY A 78 -6.91 14.46 3.82
C GLY A 78 -6.75 13.77 2.50
N PHE A 79 -6.93 14.43 1.37
CA PHE A 79 -7.03 13.82 0.06
C PHE A 79 -5.66 13.58 -0.59
N PHE A 80 -5.41 12.36 -1.03
CA PHE A 80 -6.04 11.09 -0.72
C PHE A 80 -5.36 10.36 0.43
N SER A 81 -5.97 9.23 0.91
CA SER A 81 -5.47 8.49 2.07
C SER A 81 -4.21 7.68 1.76
N ALA A 82 -3.06 8.04 2.34
CA ALA A 82 -1.81 7.29 2.22
C ALA A 82 -1.92 5.89 2.82
N HIS A 83 -2.64 5.70 3.93
CA HIS A 83 -2.82 4.38 4.53
C HIS A 83 -3.60 3.44 3.59
N SER A 84 -4.65 3.94 2.93
CA SER A 84 -5.39 3.18 1.93
C SER A 84 -4.47 2.85 0.74
N SER A 85 -3.76 3.85 0.21
CA SER A 85 -2.85 3.67 -0.92
C SER A 85 -1.78 2.62 -0.63
N ASN A 86 -1.07 2.73 0.48
CA ASN A 86 0.01 1.81 0.83
C ASN A 86 -0.51 0.38 1.07
N SER A 87 -1.62 0.21 1.78
CA SER A 87 -2.17 -1.13 2.03
C SER A 87 -2.66 -1.81 0.77
N PHE A 88 -3.33 -1.09 -0.14
CA PHE A 88 -3.73 -1.64 -1.44
C PHE A 88 -2.57 -1.85 -2.41
N ALA A 89 -1.50 -1.04 -2.34
CA ALA A 89 -0.28 -1.27 -3.12
C ALA A 89 0.41 -2.57 -2.69
N ILE A 90 0.57 -2.80 -1.39
CA ILE A 90 1.11 -4.06 -0.85
C ILE A 90 0.21 -5.24 -1.23
N ALA A 91 -1.11 -5.13 -1.01
CA ALA A 91 -2.06 -6.18 -1.35
C ALA A 91 -2.01 -6.53 -2.84
N GLY A 92 -1.97 -5.54 -3.73
CA GLY A 92 -1.87 -5.71 -5.18
C GLY A 92 -0.57 -6.38 -5.58
N PHE A 93 0.57 -5.88 -5.12
CA PHE A 93 1.87 -6.46 -5.42
C PHE A 93 1.95 -7.94 -5.05
N PHE A 94 1.58 -8.30 -3.81
CA PHE A 94 1.60 -9.70 -3.36
C PHE A 94 0.53 -10.55 -4.02
N TYR A 95 -0.65 -10.00 -4.31
CA TYR A 95 -1.71 -10.71 -5.02
C TYR A 95 -1.24 -11.21 -6.39
N PHE A 96 -0.57 -10.38 -7.17
CA PHE A 96 -0.04 -10.75 -8.47
C PHE A 96 1.21 -11.65 -8.34
N SER A 97 2.09 -11.36 -7.39
CA SER A 97 3.32 -12.13 -7.15
C SER A 97 3.05 -13.56 -6.68
N LEU A 98 1.99 -13.79 -5.90
CA LEU A 98 1.60 -15.09 -5.36
C LEU A 98 0.57 -15.82 -6.24
N SER A 99 0.37 -15.39 -7.48
CA SER A 99 -0.71 -15.92 -8.35
C SER A 99 -0.69 -17.45 -8.52
N ASN A 100 0.49 -18.04 -8.60
CA ASN A 100 0.68 -19.47 -8.81
C ASN A 100 0.83 -20.29 -7.50
N TYR A 101 0.86 -19.61 -6.34
CA TYR A 101 1.27 -20.26 -5.08
C TYR A 101 0.20 -20.27 -3.99
N SER A 102 -0.78 -19.35 -4.03
CA SER A 102 -1.77 -19.26 -2.96
C SER A 102 -3.15 -18.81 -3.42
N LYS A 103 -4.16 -19.65 -3.12
CA LYS A 103 -5.58 -19.27 -3.30
C LYS A 103 -6.03 -18.22 -2.29
N TRP A 104 -5.35 -18.13 -1.16
CA TRP A 104 -5.66 -17.20 -0.05
C TRP A 104 -5.23 -15.75 -0.32
N ARG A 105 -4.45 -15.50 -1.37
CA ARG A 105 -3.98 -14.14 -1.74
C ARG A 105 -5.09 -13.09 -1.86
N LYS A 106 -6.32 -13.49 -2.20
CA LYS A 106 -7.48 -12.57 -2.27
C LYS A 106 -7.84 -11.93 -0.92
N PHE A 107 -7.52 -12.61 0.20
CA PHE A 107 -7.74 -12.06 1.54
C PHE A 107 -6.83 -10.86 1.86
N LEU A 108 -5.78 -10.61 1.07
CA LEU A 108 -4.98 -9.40 1.16
C LEU A 108 -5.81 -8.14 0.91
N PHE A 109 -6.80 -8.23 0.00
CA PHE A 109 -7.70 -7.10 -0.25
C PHE A 109 -8.67 -6.87 0.90
N LEU A 110 -9.13 -7.92 1.56
CA LEU A 110 -9.93 -7.77 2.79
C LEU A 110 -9.13 -7.09 3.90
N TRP A 111 -7.89 -7.51 4.10
CA TRP A 111 -6.98 -6.85 5.04
C TRP A 111 -6.75 -5.37 4.69
N ALA A 112 -6.48 -5.05 3.41
CA ALA A 112 -6.30 -3.67 2.96
C ALA A 112 -7.58 -2.83 3.15
N ALA A 113 -8.76 -3.42 2.88
CA ALA A 113 -10.05 -2.77 3.10
C ALA A 113 -10.33 -2.48 4.59
N ILE A 114 -9.95 -3.38 5.50
CA ILE A 114 -10.07 -3.15 6.96
C ILE A 114 -9.19 -1.95 7.38
N ILE A 115 -7.94 -1.88 6.89
CA ILE A 115 -7.06 -0.74 7.16
C ILE A 115 -7.67 0.55 6.60
N ALA A 116 -8.13 0.52 5.36
CA ALA A 116 -8.74 1.65 4.68
C ALA A 116 -10.00 2.14 5.43
N TYR A 117 -10.91 1.23 5.78
CA TYR A 117 -12.10 1.52 6.55
C TYR A 117 -11.79 2.11 7.93
N SER A 118 -10.74 1.62 8.59
CA SER A 118 -10.31 2.17 9.88
C SER A 118 -10.01 3.68 9.83
N ARG A 119 -9.66 4.23 8.66
CA ARG A 119 -9.40 5.67 8.49
C ARG A 119 -10.68 6.48 8.48
N ILE A 120 -11.76 5.92 7.90
CA ILE A 120 -13.10 6.50 7.95
C ILE A 120 -13.61 6.43 9.39
N TYR A 121 -13.52 5.25 10.02
CA TYR A 121 -13.96 5.03 11.39
C TYR A 121 -13.28 5.97 12.41
N CYS A 122 -12.00 6.27 12.20
CA CYS A 122 -11.26 7.24 13.04
C CYS A 122 -11.62 8.70 12.76
N GLY A 123 -12.50 9.02 11.81
CA GLY A 123 -12.90 10.39 11.46
C GLY A 123 -11.79 11.21 10.80
N VAL A 124 -10.75 10.58 10.25
CA VAL A 124 -9.58 11.27 9.68
C VAL A 124 -9.57 11.35 8.16
N HIS A 125 -10.44 10.60 7.48
CA HIS A 125 -10.59 10.60 6.03
C HIS A 125 -12.05 10.43 5.59
N PHE A 126 -12.42 11.10 4.50
CA PHE A 126 -13.68 10.85 3.82
C PHE A 126 -13.62 9.48 3.08
N PRO A 127 -14.79 8.85 2.82
CA PRO A 127 -14.86 7.65 1.99
C PRO A 127 -14.19 7.83 0.62
N SER A 128 -14.34 8.99 -0.02
CA SER A 128 -13.69 9.35 -1.28
C SER A 128 -12.17 9.29 -1.22
N ASP A 129 -11.56 9.81 -0.11
CA ASP A 129 -10.11 9.78 0.08
C ASP A 129 -9.58 8.34 0.12
N VAL A 130 -10.37 7.46 0.72
CA VAL A 130 -10.05 6.05 0.91
C VAL A 130 -10.19 5.28 -0.40
N VAL A 131 -11.25 5.52 -1.16
CA VAL A 131 -11.49 4.86 -2.46
C VAL A 131 -10.43 5.29 -3.47
N VAL A 132 -10.17 6.59 -3.61
CA VAL A 132 -9.13 7.09 -4.53
C VAL A 132 -7.75 6.60 -4.12
N GLY A 133 -7.42 6.67 -2.81
CA GLY A 133 -6.17 6.12 -2.30
C GLY A 133 -6.02 4.62 -2.59
N GLY A 134 -7.08 3.84 -2.39
CA GLY A 134 -7.08 2.39 -2.64
C GLY A 134 -6.89 2.03 -4.11
N THR A 135 -7.59 2.70 -5.03
CA THR A 135 -7.43 2.48 -6.48
C THR A 135 -6.04 2.89 -6.97
N TYR A 136 -5.54 4.04 -6.50
CA TYR A 136 -4.18 4.48 -6.80
C TYR A 136 -3.13 3.48 -6.28
N GLY A 137 -3.29 3.00 -5.05
CA GLY A 137 -2.42 2.00 -4.45
C GLY A 137 -2.42 0.69 -5.22
N LEU A 138 -3.60 0.18 -5.60
CA LEU A 138 -3.72 -1.05 -6.39
C LEU A 138 -3.00 -0.94 -7.74
N ALA A 139 -3.17 0.18 -8.46
CA ALA A 139 -2.46 0.45 -9.70
C ALA A 139 -0.95 0.49 -9.50
N SER A 140 -0.47 1.18 -8.45
CA SER A 140 0.95 1.26 -8.09
C SER A 140 1.53 -0.11 -7.75
N GLY A 141 0.80 -0.95 -7.01
CA GLY A 141 1.21 -2.31 -6.68
C GLY A 141 1.32 -3.20 -7.91
N TYR A 142 0.39 -3.09 -8.86
CA TYR A 142 0.44 -3.81 -10.13
C TYR A 142 1.64 -3.38 -10.99
N LEU A 143 1.88 -2.07 -11.11
CA LEU A 143 3.04 -1.54 -11.85
C LEU A 143 4.37 -1.98 -11.22
N ALA A 144 4.47 -1.95 -9.89
CA ALA A 144 5.64 -2.44 -9.18
C ALA A 144 5.87 -3.94 -9.42
N PHE A 145 4.81 -4.76 -9.47
CA PHE A 145 4.90 -6.18 -9.84
C PHE A 145 5.43 -6.37 -11.26
N ILE A 146 4.91 -5.63 -12.25
CA ILE A 146 5.40 -5.69 -13.65
C ILE A 146 6.88 -5.31 -13.69
N PHE A 147 7.25 -4.20 -13.06
CA PHE A 147 8.62 -3.70 -13.02
C PHE A 147 9.57 -4.69 -12.36
N TYR A 148 9.19 -5.28 -11.24
CA TYR A 148 9.97 -6.32 -10.57
C TYR A 148 10.24 -7.52 -11.46
N ASN A 149 9.21 -8.04 -12.14
CA ASN A 149 9.37 -9.17 -13.07
C ASN A 149 10.23 -8.84 -14.28
N TYR A 150 10.12 -7.63 -14.81
CA TYR A 150 11.00 -7.16 -15.88
C TYR A 150 12.48 -7.18 -15.45
N LEU A 151 12.78 -6.67 -14.25
CA LEU A 151 14.13 -6.67 -13.72
C LEU A 151 14.66 -8.10 -13.45
N LEU A 152 13.82 -9.01 -12.95
CA LEU A 152 14.19 -10.42 -12.75
C LEU A 152 14.54 -11.10 -14.07
N LYS A 153 13.76 -10.86 -15.13
CA LYS A 153 14.01 -11.42 -16.46
C LYS A 153 15.35 -10.95 -17.03
N ASN A 154 15.66 -9.67 -16.91
CA ASN A 154 16.92 -9.11 -17.39
C ASN A 154 18.14 -9.65 -16.60
N GLN A 155 18.02 -9.84 -15.29
CA GLN A 155 19.09 -10.48 -14.50
C GLN A 155 19.39 -11.91 -14.96
N SER A 156 18.37 -12.68 -15.34
CA SER A 156 18.56 -14.04 -15.83
C SER A 156 19.26 -14.10 -17.20
N PHE A 157 19.04 -13.09 -18.03
CA PHE A 157 19.71 -12.96 -19.33
C PHE A 157 21.21 -12.65 -19.17
N LEU A 158 21.55 -11.68 -18.33
CA LEU A 158 22.94 -11.30 -18.06
C LEU A 158 23.77 -12.41 -17.39
N SER A 159 23.13 -13.26 -16.57
CA SER A 159 23.82 -14.38 -15.92
C SER A 159 24.06 -15.58 -16.84
N LYS A 160 23.47 -15.61 -18.03
CA LYS A 160 23.69 -16.65 -19.05
C LYS A 160 24.72 -16.23 -20.09
N SER A 161 25.03 -14.93 -20.18
CA SER A 161 26.01 -14.36 -21.13
C SER A 161 27.40 -14.13 -20.53
N ALA A 162 27.57 -14.41 -19.25
CA ALA A 162 28.83 -14.37 -18.49
C ALA A 162 29.24 -15.79 -18.05
#